data_bb2f21c20de19118a8b600cd35cfef02
#
_entry.id   bb2f21c20de19118a8b600cd35cfef02
#
_cell.length_a   1.000
_cell.length_b   1.000
_cell.length_c   1.000
_cell.angle_alpha   90.00
_cell.angle_beta   90.00
_cell.angle_gamma   90.00
#
_symmetry.space_group_name_H-M   'P 1'
#
loop_
_entity.id
_entity.type
_entity.pdbx_description
1 polymer ?
#
loop_
_entity_poly.entity_id
_entity_poly.type
_entity_poly.pdbx_seq_one_letter_code
_entity_poly.pdbx_strand_id
1 'polypeptide(L)'
;MTEFPGSDGDQIAYEVTGLTATAEEVVAAPPELVWDLVADVTRMGGWSPECIHSAWLGEPGRARPGARFIGRNRFPDGFEYEVTCVVTEADRPRAFAWVVLDDTGDPARPSSSWRYRIDPLPDGGSRVGQRFTHGPGFSYLREVAAKAPGQAAGIIAARRDGLRANMSAALRAMKAAAETAQATGVGPG
;
A
#
# COMPACT_ATOMS: atom_id res chain seq x y z
N MET A 1 34.10 1.26 31.79
CA MET A 1 33.06 1.86 30.89
C MET A 1 32.63 0.74 29.98
N THR A 2 31.57 0.06 30.38
CA THR A 2 31.10 -1.18 29.73
C THR A 2 30.04 -0.77 28.71
N GLU A 3 30.38 -0.84 27.43
CA GLU A 3 29.39 -0.71 26.37
C GLU A 3 28.38 -1.86 26.49
N PHE A 4 27.11 -1.52 26.70
CA PHE A 4 26.02 -2.46 26.52
C PHE A 4 25.85 -2.65 25.01
N PRO A 5 25.95 -3.88 24.47
CA PRO A 5 25.56 -4.13 23.10
C PRO A 5 24.07 -3.82 22.98
N GLY A 6 23.70 -2.90 22.05
CA GLY A 6 22.33 -2.69 21.69
C GLY A 6 21.70 -4.05 21.35
N SER A 7 20.50 -4.32 21.87
CA SER A 7 19.85 -5.61 21.64
C SER A 7 19.63 -5.79 20.13
N ASP A 8 19.84 -7.00 19.60
CA ASP A 8 19.55 -7.34 18.19
C ASP A 8 18.15 -6.88 17.75
N GLY A 9 17.22 -6.80 18.70
CA GLY A 9 15.87 -6.31 18.48
C GLY A 9 15.78 -4.83 18.07
N ASP A 10 16.61 -3.96 18.61
CA ASP A 10 16.64 -2.53 18.30
C ASP A 10 17.23 -2.29 16.90
N GLN A 11 18.23 -3.06 16.50
CA GLN A 11 18.82 -2.98 15.17
C GLN A 11 17.85 -3.44 14.08
N ILE A 12 17.11 -4.54 14.31
CA ILE A 12 16.09 -5.04 13.38
C ILE A 12 14.94 -4.03 13.23
N ALA A 13 14.52 -3.40 14.32
CA ALA A 13 13.49 -2.36 14.28
C ALA A 13 13.92 -1.17 13.40
N TYR A 14 15.20 -0.80 13.42
CA TYR A 14 15.75 0.25 12.58
C TYR A 14 15.81 -0.14 11.10
N GLU A 15 16.24 -1.35 10.77
CA GLU A 15 16.34 -1.83 9.39
C GLU A 15 14.97 -1.98 8.71
N VAL A 16 13.90 -2.26 9.44
CA VAL A 16 12.53 -2.35 8.91
C VAL A 16 11.91 -0.96 8.72
N THR A 17 12.14 -0.01 9.66
CA THR A 17 11.63 1.36 9.54
C THR A 17 12.25 2.05 8.33
N GLY A 18 11.40 2.64 7.47
CA GLY A 18 11.85 3.31 6.26
C GLY A 18 12.12 2.38 5.07
N LEU A 19 11.96 1.05 5.23
CA LEU A 19 11.99 0.12 4.11
C LEU A 19 10.95 0.56 3.07
N THR A 20 11.38 0.72 1.82
CA THR A 20 10.52 1.15 0.72
C THR A 20 10.45 0.11 -0.39
N ALA A 21 9.27 0.05 -1.02
CA ALA A 21 9.07 -0.60 -2.30
C ALA A 21 8.34 0.37 -3.25
N THR A 22 8.67 0.33 -4.53
CA THR A 22 8.03 1.14 -5.56
C THR A 22 7.74 0.30 -6.79
N ALA A 23 6.64 0.61 -7.46
CA ALA A 23 6.29 0.10 -8.79
C ALA A 23 5.69 1.24 -9.62
N GLU A 24 5.78 1.15 -10.94
CA GLU A 24 5.25 2.15 -11.86
C GLU A 24 4.67 1.45 -13.09
N GLU A 25 3.63 2.07 -13.68
CA GLU A 25 2.97 1.60 -14.90
C GLU A 25 2.51 2.79 -15.74
N VAL A 26 2.51 2.64 -17.05
CA VAL A 26 1.90 3.58 -18.00
C VAL A 26 0.54 3.06 -18.42
N VAL A 27 -0.47 3.92 -18.32
CA VAL A 27 -1.88 3.61 -18.53
C VAL A 27 -2.44 4.50 -19.63
N ALA A 28 -3.05 3.91 -20.66
CA ALA A 28 -3.68 4.65 -21.75
C ALA A 28 -5.11 5.12 -21.35
N ALA A 29 -5.16 5.84 -20.22
CA ALA A 29 -6.38 6.45 -19.71
C ALA A 29 -6.04 7.76 -18.97
N PRO A 30 -6.96 8.75 -18.95
CA PRO A 30 -6.72 10.04 -18.33
C PRO A 30 -6.56 9.94 -16.81
N PRO A 31 -5.81 10.88 -16.18
CA PRO A 31 -5.53 10.87 -14.75
C PRO A 31 -6.78 10.81 -13.86
N GLU A 32 -7.87 11.46 -14.27
CA GLU A 32 -9.14 11.48 -13.53
C GLU A 32 -9.74 10.09 -13.40
N LEU A 33 -9.77 9.33 -14.50
CA LEU A 33 -10.28 7.96 -14.52
C LEU A 33 -9.41 7.03 -13.67
N VAL A 34 -8.09 7.17 -13.80
CA VAL A 34 -7.14 6.38 -13.01
C VAL A 34 -7.30 6.68 -11.52
N TRP A 35 -7.41 7.97 -11.16
CA TRP A 35 -7.59 8.37 -9.77
C TRP A 35 -8.90 7.84 -9.18
N ASP A 36 -10.00 7.94 -9.90
CA ASP A 36 -11.30 7.45 -9.46
C ASP A 36 -11.26 5.93 -9.19
N LEU A 37 -10.47 5.17 -9.96
CA LEU A 37 -10.25 3.75 -9.73
C LEU A 37 -9.39 3.47 -8.49
N VAL A 38 -8.25 4.14 -8.32
CA VAL A 38 -7.35 3.85 -7.18
C VAL A 38 -7.89 4.40 -5.85
N ALA A 39 -8.72 5.44 -5.89
CA ALA A 39 -9.33 6.05 -4.72
C ALA A 39 -10.60 5.30 -4.25
N ASP A 40 -11.18 4.46 -5.09
CA ASP A 40 -12.22 3.52 -4.69
C ASP A 40 -11.59 2.29 -4.04
N VAL A 41 -11.38 2.36 -2.73
CA VAL A 41 -10.73 1.29 -1.97
C VAL A 41 -11.48 -0.04 -2.08
N THR A 42 -12.79 -0.04 -2.37
CA THR A 42 -13.59 -1.27 -2.47
C THR A 42 -13.13 -2.18 -3.62
N ARG A 43 -12.39 -1.62 -4.58
CA ARG A 43 -11.83 -2.34 -5.72
C ARG A 43 -10.47 -3.01 -5.45
N MET A 44 -9.81 -2.68 -4.34
CA MET A 44 -8.45 -3.19 -4.04
C MET A 44 -8.38 -4.72 -4.03
N GLY A 45 -9.41 -5.39 -3.52
CA GLY A 45 -9.48 -6.85 -3.51
C GLY A 45 -9.48 -7.50 -4.89
N GLY A 46 -9.89 -6.77 -5.94
CA GLY A 46 -9.87 -7.26 -7.32
C GLY A 46 -8.52 -7.08 -8.03
N TRP A 47 -7.59 -6.31 -7.45
CA TRP A 47 -6.31 -5.99 -8.08
C TRP A 47 -5.11 -6.52 -7.33
N SER A 48 -5.15 -6.47 -6.00
CA SER A 48 -4.02 -6.85 -5.16
C SER A 48 -3.96 -8.36 -4.96
N PRO A 49 -2.80 -8.99 -5.17
CA PRO A 49 -2.62 -10.40 -4.82
C PRO A 49 -2.70 -10.67 -3.31
N GLU A 50 -2.48 -9.66 -2.47
CA GLU A 50 -2.45 -9.79 -1.01
C GLU A 50 -3.74 -9.27 -0.35
N CYS A 51 -4.25 -8.10 -0.77
CA CYS A 51 -5.50 -7.56 -0.27
C CYS A 51 -6.69 -8.27 -0.96
N ILE A 52 -7.45 -9.06 -0.21
CA ILE A 52 -8.57 -9.85 -0.73
C ILE A 52 -9.93 -9.18 -0.58
N HIS A 53 -10.01 -8.16 0.28
CA HIS A 53 -11.22 -7.35 0.50
C HIS A 53 -10.87 -6.02 1.13
N SER A 54 -11.60 -4.96 0.77
CA SER A 54 -11.55 -3.69 1.48
C SER A 54 -12.90 -2.96 1.43
N ALA A 55 -13.18 -2.20 2.48
CA ALA A 55 -14.45 -1.50 2.64
C ALA A 55 -14.27 -0.23 3.47
N TRP A 56 -15.01 0.82 3.11
CA TRP A 56 -15.04 2.04 3.90
C TRP A 56 -15.65 1.82 5.28
N LEU A 57 -15.14 2.53 6.28
CA LEU A 57 -15.70 2.63 7.61
C LEU A 57 -16.42 3.97 7.76
N GLY A 58 -17.73 3.91 8.04
CA GLY A 58 -18.57 5.09 8.20
C GLY A 58 -19.01 5.74 6.89
N GLU A 59 -19.90 6.71 7.00
CA GLU A 59 -20.54 7.43 5.91
C GLU A 59 -19.99 8.87 5.75
N PRO A 60 -19.96 9.42 4.52
CA PRO A 60 -20.07 8.73 3.25
C PRO A 60 -18.76 8.00 2.90
N GLY A 61 -18.85 6.77 2.43
CA GLY A 61 -17.72 5.95 2.04
C GLY A 61 -17.03 6.49 0.78
N ARG A 62 -16.14 7.47 0.93
CA ARG A 62 -15.37 8.06 -0.16
C ARG A 62 -14.01 8.58 0.27
N ALA A 63 -13.09 8.69 -0.71
CA ALA A 63 -11.75 9.19 -0.50
C ALA A 63 -11.75 10.66 -0.05
N ARG A 64 -11.29 10.90 1.18
CA ARG A 64 -10.97 12.21 1.74
C ARG A 64 -9.97 12.05 2.88
N PRO A 65 -9.10 13.03 3.17
CA PRO A 65 -8.24 12.97 4.34
C PRO A 65 -9.03 12.70 5.62
N GLY A 66 -8.55 11.77 6.45
CA GLY A 66 -9.20 11.31 7.67
C GLY A 66 -10.27 10.22 7.46
N ALA A 67 -10.70 9.92 6.23
CA ALA A 67 -11.58 8.78 5.99
C ALA A 67 -10.88 7.48 6.37
N ARG A 68 -11.65 6.51 6.89
CA ARG A 68 -11.14 5.22 7.33
C ARG A 68 -11.70 4.10 6.49
N PHE A 69 -10.92 3.06 6.30
CA PHE A 69 -11.34 1.83 5.64
C PHE A 69 -10.61 0.62 6.25
N ILE A 70 -11.19 -0.56 6.09
CA ILE A 70 -10.54 -1.82 6.42
C ILE A 70 -9.92 -2.43 5.17
N GLY A 71 -8.80 -3.15 5.36
CA GLY A 71 -8.22 -4.05 4.37
C GLY A 71 -8.05 -5.43 4.99
N ARG A 72 -8.65 -6.46 4.36
CA ARG A 72 -8.39 -7.86 4.70
C ARG A 72 -7.35 -8.39 3.74
N ASN A 73 -6.28 -8.94 4.29
CA ASN A 73 -5.15 -9.44 3.53
C ASN A 73 -4.96 -10.92 3.79
N ARG A 74 -4.33 -11.61 2.81
CA ARG A 74 -3.96 -13.02 2.92
C ARG A 74 -2.51 -13.18 2.50
N PHE A 75 -1.71 -13.79 3.37
CA PHE A 75 -0.35 -14.19 3.05
C PHE A 75 -0.32 -15.47 2.20
N PRO A 76 0.81 -15.78 1.52
CA PRO A 76 0.93 -16.99 0.69
C PRO A 76 0.73 -18.31 1.45
N ASP A 77 0.96 -18.33 2.77
CA ASP A 77 0.71 -19.47 3.65
C ASP A 77 -0.77 -19.64 4.06
N GLY A 78 -1.64 -18.72 3.58
CA GLY A 78 -3.07 -18.70 3.85
C GLY A 78 -3.48 -17.95 5.11
N PHE A 79 -2.55 -17.41 5.89
CA PHE A 79 -2.87 -16.59 7.06
C PHE A 79 -3.57 -15.29 6.63
N GLU A 80 -4.75 -15.05 7.20
CA GLU A 80 -5.54 -13.83 6.95
C GLU A 80 -5.47 -12.88 8.14
N TYR A 81 -5.39 -11.58 7.84
CA TYR A 81 -5.42 -10.53 8.85
C TYR A 81 -6.15 -9.30 8.31
N GLU A 82 -6.74 -8.54 9.23
CA GLU A 82 -7.43 -7.30 8.90
C GLU A 82 -6.68 -6.12 9.49
N VAL A 83 -6.65 -5.03 8.75
CA VAL A 83 -6.02 -3.77 9.16
C VAL A 83 -6.98 -2.62 9.01
N THR A 84 -6.88 -1.62 9.89
CA THR A 84 -7.53 -0.33 9.70
C THR A 84 -6.58 0.65 9.04
N CYS A 85 -7.09 1.32 8.02
CA CYS A 85 -6.37 2.33 7.27
C CYS A 85 -6.99 3.72 7.46
N VAL A 86 -6.16 4.76 7.39
CA VAL A 86 -6.59 6.17 7.42
C VAL A 86 -6.05 6.87 6.19
N VAL A 87 -6.94 7.47 5.40
CA VAL A 87 -6.55 8.28 4.24
C VAL A 87 -5.82 9.53 4.70
N THR A 88 -4.63 9.76 4.17
CA THR A 88 -3.79 10.93 4.48
C THR A 88 -3.78 11.96 3.36
N GLU A 89 -4.02 11.53 2.10
CA GLU A 89 -4.05 12.42 0.94
C GLU A 89 -5.13 11.93 -0.05
N ALA A 90 -5.91 12.87 -0.58
CA ALA A 90 -6.90 12.63 -1.63
C ALA A 90 -6.93 13.87 -2.53
N ASP A 91 -5.85 14.06 -3.31
CA ASP A 91 -5.67 15.15 -4.28
C ASP A 91 -6.01 14.65 -5.69
N ARG A 92 -7.27 14.82 -6.09
CA ARG A 92 -7.76 14.42 -7.41
C ARG A 92 -7.28 15.40 -8.48
N PRO A 93 -6.68 14.94 -9.58
CA PRO A 93 -6.42 13.55 -9.99
C PRO A 93 -4.99 13.08 -9.73
N ARG A 94 -4.22 13.71 -8.82
CA ARG A 94 -2.76 13.57 -8.74
C ARG A 94 -2.26 12.53 -7.74
N ALA A 95 -2.95 12.42 -6.59
CA ALA A 95 -2.46 11.57 -5.52
C ALA A 95 -3.57 10.99 -4.65
N PHE A 96 -3.34 9.76 -4.19
CA PHE A 96 -4.13 9.10 -3.16
C PHE A 96 -3.19 8.37 -2.21
N ALA A 97 -3.29 8.63 -0.91
CA ALA A 97 -2.43 8.02 0.08
C ALA A 97 -3.16 7.67 1.37
N TRP A 98 -2.65 6.65 2.06
CA TRP A 98 -3.16 6.23 3.35
C TRP A 98 -2.04 5.65 4.21
N VAL A 99 -2.28 5.58 5.50
CA VAL A 99 -1.48 4.85 6.47
C VAL A 99 -2.24 3.63 6.98
N VAL A 100 -1.51 2.57 7.28
CA VAL A 100 -2.01 1.36 7.94
C VAL A 100 -1.70 1.49 9.42
N LEU A 101 -2.73 1.41 10.25
CA LEU A 101 -2.58 1.49 11.70
C LEU A 101 -2.07 0.15 12.26
N ASP A 102 -1.34 0.21 13.34
CA ASP A 102 -1.10 -0.92 14.23
C ASP A 102 -2.15 -0.95 15.36
N ASP A 103 -1.97 -1.86 16.33
CA ASP A 103 -2.90 -2.05 17.45
C ASP A 103 -3.01 -0.81 18.36
N THR A 104 -2.07 0.12 18.32
CA THR A 104 -2.15 1.38 19.07
C THR A 104 -3.15 2.35 18.45
N GLY A 105 -3.46 2.20 17.16
CA GLY A 105 -4.38 3.04 16.42
C GLY A 105 -3.87 4.46 16.16
N ASP A 106 -2.57 4.74 16.39
CA ASP A 106 -1.97 6.06 16.22
C ASP A 106 -1.52 6.30 14.76
N PRO A 107 -2.18 7.18 14.00
CA PRO A 107 -1.79 7.46 12.62
C PRO A 107 -0.44 8.20 12.49
N ALA A 108 0.09 8.79 13.57
CA ALA A 108 1.43 9.38 13.57
C ALA A 108 2.54 8.33 13.67
N ARG A 109 2.21 7.11 14.11
CA ARG A 109 3.11 5.97 14.22
C ARG A 109 2.58 4.74 13.48
N PRO A 110 2.31 4.85 12.17
CA PRO A 110 1.69 3.77 11.42
C PRO A 110 2.63 2.55 11.28
N SER A 111 2.04 1.39 11.06
CA SER A 111 2.75 0.19 10.63
C SER A 111 3.37 0.40 9.24
N SER A 112 2.65 1.06 8.34
CA SER A 112 3.13 1.39 6.99
C SER A 112 2.34 2.53 6.37
N SER A 113 2.87 3.09 5.28
CA SER A 113 2.19 4.05 4.43
C SER A 113 2.23 3.62 2.97
N TRP A 114 1.18 3.97 2.25
CA TRP A 114 0.99 3.72 0.83
C TRP A 114 0.62 5.00 0.12
N ARG A 115 1.15 5.21 -1.09
CA ARG A 115 0.83 6.38 -1.90
C ARG A 115 0.81 6.01 -3.37
N TYR A 116 -0.27 6.38 -4.06
CA TYR A 116 -0.33 6.50 -5.50
C TYR A 116 0.02 7.93 -5.91
N ARG A 117 0.79 8.06 -6.99
CA ARG A 117 1.02 9.29 -7.71
C ARG A 117 0.62 9.08 -9.17
N ILE A 118 -0.09 10.04 -9.74
CA ILE A 118 -0.60 10.00 -11.10
C ILE A 118 -0.14 11.26 -11.81
N ASP A 119 0.70 11.09 -12.81
CA ASP A 119 1.22 12.17 -13.63
C ASP A 119 0.60 12.07 -15.05
N PRO A 120 0.06 13.17 -15.61
CA PRO A 120 -0.47 13.17 -16.98
C PRO A 120 0.64 12.98 -18.00
N LEU A 121 0.33 12.29 -19.10
CA LEU A 121 1.21 12.15 -20.25
C LEU A 121 0.72 12.99 -21.44
N PRO A 122 1.62 13.40 -22.37
CA PRO A 122 1.25 14.26 -23.50
C PRO A 122 0.23 13.64 -24.47
N ASP A 123 0.11 12.31 -24.49
CA ASP A 123 -0.84 11.55 -25.31
C ASP A 123 -2.22 11.39 -24.67
N GLY A 124 -2.45 12.02 -23.51
CA GLY A 124 -3.69 11.92 -22.75
C GLY A 124 -3.74 10.72 -21.80
N GLY A 125 -2.70 9.92 -21.77
CA GLY A 125 -2.53 8.84 -20.80
C GLY A 125 -1.99 9.31 -19.45
N SER A 126 -1.65 8.35 -18.60
CA SER A 126 -1.16 8.57 -17.24
C SER A 126 0.05 7.71 -16.93
N ARG A 127 1.01 8.25 -16.16
CA ARG A 127 2.03 7.49 -15.46
C ARG A 127 1.60 7.32 -14.01
N VAL A 128 1.50 6.08 -13.56
CA VAL A 128 1.01 5.75 -12.21
C VAL A 128 2.14 5.12 -11.42
N GLY A 129 2.60 5.82 -10.40
CA GLY A 129 3.56 5.32 -9.43
C GLY A 129 2.85 4.87 -8.14
N GLN A 130 3.24 3.73 -7.60
CA GLN A 130 2.85 3.27 -6.28
C GLN A 130 4.07 3.17 -5.38
N ARG A 131 3.96 3.67 -4.16
CA ARG A 131 5.02 3.60 -3.15
C ARG A 131 4.48 3.04 -1.84
N PHE A 132 5.20 2.08 -1.31
CA PHE A 132 5.06 1.57 0.05
C PHE A 132 6.23 2.07 0.90
N THR A 133 5.99 2.41 2.17
CA THR A 133 7.04 2.69 3.15
C THR A 133 6.66 2.07 4.49
N HIS A 134 7.58 1.29 5.06
CA HIS A 134 7.40 0.73 6.39
C HIS A 134 7.53 1.83 7.45
N GLY A 135 6.54 1.95 8.28
CA GLY A 135 6.48 2.92 9.39
C GLY A 135 7.17 2.43 10.67
N PRO A 136 7.17 3.26 11.72
CA PRO A 136 7.74 2.92 13.03
C PRO A 136 6.82 2.02 13.89
N GLY A 137 5.55 1.89 13.53
CA GLY A 137 4.58 1.08 14.27
C GLY A 137 4.84 -0.43 14.17
N PHE A 138 4.09 -1.21 14.93
CA PHE A 138 4.16 -2.67 14.90
C PHE A 138 3.82 -3.22 13.51
N SER A 139 4.53 -4.29 13.13
CA SER A 139 4.21 -5.06 11.93
C SER A 139 4.66 -6.52 12.09
N TYR A 140 3.97 -7.42 11.40
CA TYR A 140 4.33 -8.84 11.37
C TYR A 140 5.77 -9.08 10.88
N LEU A 141 6.24 -8.29 9.92
CA LEU A 141 7.64 -8.37 9.45
C LEU A 141 8.64 -8.14 10.59
N ARG A 142 8.38 -7.17 11.48
CA ARG A 142 9.26 -6.92 12.64
C ARG A 142 9.30 -8.12 13.57
N GLU A 143 8.14 -8.69 13.84
CA GLU A 143 8.03 -9.84 14.73
C GLU A 143 8.80 -11.06 14.16
N VAL A 144 8.62 -11.37 12.88
CA VAL A 144 9.29 -12.51 12.24
C VAL A 144 10.80 -12.28 12.17
N ALA A 145 11.26 -11.08 11.81
CA ALA A 145 12.66 -10.74 11.76
C ALA A 145 13.32 -10.81 13.15
N ALA A 146 12.64 -10.35 14.20
CA ALA A 146 13.12 -10.42 15.57
C ALA A 146 13.24 -11.86 16.11
N LYS A 147 12.34 -12.76 15.67
CA LYS A 147 12.40 -14.20 16.06
C LYS A 147 13.54 -14.97 15.35
N ALA A 148 14.11 -14.43 14.28
CA ALA A 148 15.16 -15.06 13.51
C ALA A 148 16.28 -14.06 13.13
N PRO A 149 17.02 -13.51 14.11
CA PRO A 149 17.98 -12.41 13.89
C PRO A 149 19.05 -12.76 12.85
N GLY A 150 19.57 -13.98 12.84
CA GLY A 150 20.54 -14.44 11.85
C GLY A 150 20.00 -14.53 10.40
N GLN A 151 18.69 -14.45 10.20
CA GLN A 151 18.02 -14.48 8.89
C GLN A 151 17.27 -13.16 8.59
N ALA A 152 17.27 -12.22 9.51
CA ALA A 152 16.45 -10.99 9.43
C ALA A 152 16.65 -10.23 8.13
N ALA A 153 17.90 -10.03 7.69
CA ALA A 153 18.20 -9.34 6.44
C ALA A 153 17.58 -10.03 5.22
N GLY A 154 17.65 -11.36 5.17
CA GLY A 154 17.03 -12.16 4.11
C GLY A 154 15.49 -12.07 4.12
N ILE A 155 14.88 -12.13 5.30
CA ILE A 155 13.42 -12.00 5.50
C ILE A 155 12.95 -10.62 5.03
N ILE A 156 13.64 -9.55 5.42
CA ILE A 156 13.32 -8.18 5.04
C ILE A 156 13.46 -7.97 3.53
N ALA A 157 14.54 -8.49 2.92
CA ALA A 157 14.76 -8.42 1.48
C ALA A 157 13.67 -9.17 0.71
N ALA A 158 13.33 -10.39 1.12
CA ALA A 158 12.26 -11.18 0.51
C ALA A 158 10.89 -10.48 0.59
N ARG A 159 10.58 -9.86 1.73
CA ARG A 159 9.33 -9.08 1.87
C ARG A 159 9.30 -7.88 0.92
N ARG A 160 10.40 -7.14 0.81
CA ARG A 160 10.52 -6.01 -0.11
C ARG A 160 10.29 -6.43 -1.56
N ASP A 161 10.90 -7.53 -1.97
CA ASP A 161 10.80 -8.02 -3.35
C ASP A 161 9.39 -8.57 -3.63
N GLY A 162 8.77 -9.25 -2.67
CA GLY A 162 7.37 -9.66 -2.72
C GLY A 162 6.42 -8.47 -2.84
N LEU A 163 6.64 -7.39 -2.07
CA LEU A 163 5.86 -6.15 -2.17
C LEU A 163 5.97 -5.55 -3.59
N ARG A 164 7.17 -5.47 -4.17
CA ARG A 164 7.34 -4.97 -5.55
C ARG A 164 6.59 -5.82 -6.57
N ALA A 165 6.65 -7.12 -6.45
CA ALA A 165 5.94 -8.04 -7.34
C ALA A 165 4.42 -7.84 -7.23
N ASN A 166 3.87 -7.77 -6.00
CA ASN A 166 2.46 -7.57 -5.74
C ASN A 166 1.97 -6.19 -6.24
N MET A 167 2.74 -5.13 -5.99
CA MET A 167 2.44 -3.78 -6.49
C MET A 167 2.42 -3.73 -8.02
N SER A 168 3.40 -4.35 -8.68
CA SER A 168 3.42 -4.43 -10.14
C SER A 168 2.24 -5.22 -10.71
N ALA A 169 1.81 -6.29 -10.04
CA ALA A 169 0.63 -7.07 -10.43
C ALA A 169 -0.66 -6.24 -10.27
N ALA A 170 -0.79 -5.53 -9.13
CA ALA A 170 -1.93 -4.66 -8.85
C ALA A 170 -2.04 -3.52 -9.87
N LEU A 171 -0.92 -2.86 -10.20
CA LEU A 171 -0.90 -1.79 -11.21
C LEU A 171 -1.29 -2.30 -12.60
N ARG A 172 -0.84 -3.49 -13.02
CA ARG A 172 -1.26 -4.09 -14.30
C ARG A 172 -2.75 -4.42 -14.33
N ALA A 173 -3.30 -4.94 -13.23
CA ALA A 173 -4.74 -5.23 -13.15
C ALA A 173 -5.57 -3.93 -13.21
N MET A 174 -5.16 -2.90 -12.48
CA MET A 174 -5.77 -1.58 -12.51
C MET A 174 -5.67 -0.94 -13.90
N LYS A 175 -4.50 -1.03 -14.58
CA LYS A 175 -4.31 -0.59 -15.96
C LYS A 175 -5.34 -1.22 -16.89
N ALA A 176 -5.48 -2.54 -16.85
CA ALA A 176 -6.44 -3.24 -17.70
C ALA A 176 -7.88 -2.75 -17.47
N ALA A 177 -8.26 -2.51 -16.20
CA ALA A 177 -9.56 -1.96 -15.86
C ALA A 177 -9.76 -0.53 -16.39
N ALA A 178 -8.75 0.35 -16.23
CA ALA A 178 -8.80 1.73 -16.69
C ALA A 178 -8.91 1.82 -18.23
N GLU A 179 -8.09 1.07 -18.94
CA GLU A 179 -8.06 1.07 -20.40
C GLU A 179 -9.36 0.48 -20.99
N THR A 180 -9.96 -0.53 -20.33
CA THR A 180 -11.28 -1.05 -20.70
C THR A 180 -12.37 -0.01 -20.49
N ALA A 181 -12.39 0.67 -19.33
CA ALA A 181 -13.36 1.73 -19.07
C ALA A 181 -13.24 2.90 -20.05
N GLN A 182 -12.01 3.30 -20.38
CA GLN A 182 -11.73 4.34 -21.38
C GLN A 182 -12.27 3.94 -22.77
N ALA A 183 -12.05 2.69 -23.20
CA ALA A 183 -12.49 2.20 -24.51
C ALA A 183 -14.02 2.08 -24.63
N THR A 184 -14.72 1.80 -23.51
CA THR A 184 -16.18 1.63 -23.50
C THR A 184 -16.95 2.91 -23.21
N GLY A 185 -16.26 4.00 -22.84
CA GLY A 185 -16.90 5.27 -22.44
C GLY A 185 -17.73 5.17 -21.16
N VAL A 186 -17.57 4.09 -20.40
CA VAL A 186 -18.25 3.87 -19.12
C VAL A 186 -17.34 4.41 -18.02
N GLY A 187 -17.74 5.53 -17.44
CA GLY A 187 -17.09 6.05 -16.22
C GLY A 187 -17.18 5.00 -15.08
N PRO A 188 -16.28 5.07 -14.08
CA PRO A 188 -16.39 4.23 -12.90
C PRO A 188 -17.71 4.54 -12.19
N GLY A 189 -18.61 3.54 -12.18
CA GLY A 189 -19.89 3.61 -11.47
C GLY A 189 -19.69 3.55 -9.95
#